data_b1831ef23f904dd4d3855ad6084ca035
#
_entry.id   b1831ef23f904dd4d3855ad6084ca035
#
_cell.length_a   1.000
_cell.length_b   1.000
_cell.length_c   1.000
_cell.angle_alpha   90.00
_cell.angle_beta   90.00
_cell.angle_gamma   90.00
#
_symmetry.space_group_name_H-M   'P 1'
#
loop_
_entity.id
_entity.type
_entity.pdbx_description
1 polymer ?
#
loop_
_entity_poly.entity_id
_entity_poly.type
_entity_poly.pdbx_seq_one_letter_code
_entity_poly.pdbx_strand_id
1 'polypeptide(L)'
;MLMACCINRQVLGFERVDEEPLKVMWIDTEQSLATTKRILKDRVGKMIGDTEFPDDHFFVFNMRRRTPKERREQLELAIETYKPDICIIDGIADMVDDINSGTDSTDIMQLLLSMAQEHKCNITANIHLNRTGDKLNLRGWLGTLMLQKSYEVFNCERLADNKTFAVEMLFSRLRQPCEDMYYRINEQGLPYTTKKPDTLQYNSKSSKDSRSSNTFNQEFVDQNPVNPELPWLFRKLFEAGFGSASFLGSEEMERRIMELSFIKQKQYYYRVVAEAEKQGVIKKVMTKNGRVGAILCTAD
;
A
#
# COMPACT_ATOMS: atom_id res chain seq x y z
N MET A 1 6.88 1.04 -17.06
CA MET A 1 6.42 -0.15 -17.83
C MET A 1 5.12 0.16 -18.57
N LEU A 2 4.07 0.51 -17.88
CA LEU A 2 2.77 0.80 -18.48
C LEU A 2 2.84 1.86 -19.59
N MET A 3 3.50 2.99 -19.35
CA MET A 3 3.72 4.03 -20.38
C MET A 3 4.40 3.47 -21.63
N ALA A 4 5.47 2.69 -21.46
CA ALA A 4 6.17 2.09 -22.59
C ALA A 4 5.29 1.10 -23.36
N CYS A 5 4.43 0.33 -22.64
CA CYS A 5 3.47 -0.59 -23.27
C CYS A 5 2.40 0.15 -24.09
N CYS A 6 1.95 1.35 -23.65
CA CYS A 6 0.96 2.12 -24.39
C CYS A 6 1.49 2.66 -25.73
N ILE A 7 2.80 2.86 -25.83
CA ILE A 7 3.47 3.29 -27.07
C ILE A 7 3.90 2.06 -27.89
N ASN A 8 4.61 1.13 -27.27
CA ASN A 8 5.01 -0.13 -27.86
C ASN A 8 4.06 -1.23 -27.39
N ARG A 9 3.48 -2.01 -28.29
CA ARG A 9 2.41 -2.97 -27.99
C ARG A 9 2.75 -3.92 -26.85
N GLN A 10 4.00 -4.33 -26.72
CA GLN A 10 4.43 -5.30 -25.72
C GLN A 10 5.74 -4.87 -25.03
N VAL A 11 5.70 -4.76 -23.70
CA VAL A 11 6.86 -4.39 -22.88
C VAL A 11 6.83 -5.18 -21.57
N LEU A 12 7.87 -5.98 -21.31
CA LEU A 12 8.10 -6.67 -20.05
C LEU A 12 6.90 -7.51 -19.56
N GLY A 13 6.27 -8.24 -20.46
CA GLY A 13 5.10 -9.05 -20.13
C GLY A 13 3.77 -8.30 -20.06
N PHE A 14 3.79 -6.98 -20.23
CA PHE A 14 2.57 -6.21 -20.47
C PHE A 14 2.29 -6.17 -21.96
N GLU A 15 1.06 -6.38 -22.30
CA GLU A 15 0.58 -6.28 -23.67
C GLU A 15 -0.61 -5.32 -23.74
N ARG A 16 -0.57 -4.42 -24.72
CA ARG A 16 -1.70 -3.56 -25.03
C ARG A 16 -2.71 -4.36 -25.88
N VAL A 17 -3.97 -4.28 -25.48
CA VAL A 17 -5.06 -4.95 -26.21
C VAL A 17 -5.37 -4.23 -27.52
N ASP A 18 -5.35 -2.89 -27.48
CA ASP A 18 -5.60 -2.07 -28.65
C ASP A 18 -4.48 -2.20 -29.69
N GLU A 19 -4.83 -2.20 -30.97
CA GLU A 19 -3.84 -2.31 -32.06
C GLU A 19 -3.06 -1.01 -32.20
N GLU A 20 -3.73 0.13 -32.11
CA GLU A 20 -3.13 1.45 -32.26
C GLU A 20 -2.45 1.90 -30.95
N PRO A 21 -1.36 2.67 -31.04
CA PRO A 21 -0.73 3.31 -29.90
C PRO A 21 -1.69 4.22 -29.16
N LEU A 22 -1.70 4.15 -27.82
CA LEU A 22 -2.48 5.04 -26.98
C LEU A 22 -1.74 6.37 -26.75
N LYS A 23 -2.48 7.45 -26.66
CA LYS A 23 -1.95 8.73 -26.23
C LYS A 23 -1.74 8.72 -24.73
N VAL A 24 -0.50 8.88 -24.30
CA VAL A 24 -0.11 8.81 -22.90
C VAL A 24 0.40 10.16 -22.44
N MET A 25 -0.12 10.63 -21.32
CA MET A 25 0.34 11.84 -20.64
C MET A 25 0.96 11.46 -19.29
N TRP A 26 2.13 12.00 -19.00
CA TRP A 26 2.77 11.91 -17.69
C TRP A 26 2.90 13.27 -17.03
N ILE A 27 2.26 13.45 -15.91
CA ILE A 27 2.37 14.61 -15.02
C ILE A 27 3.34 14.27 -13.91
N ASP A 28 4.52 14.86 -13.94
CA ASP A 28 5.58 14.66 -12.95
C ASP A 28 5.63 15.87 -12.00
N THR A 29 5.25 15.66 -10.75
CA THR A 29 5.26 16.69 -9.71
C THR A 29 6.47 16.56 -8.78
N GLU A 30 7.13 15.40 -8.76
CA GLU A 30 8.15 15.08 -7.77
C GLU A 30 9.58 15.29 -8.27
N GLN A 31 9.88 14.97 -9.52
CA GLN A 31 11.23 14.92 -10.03
C GLN A 31 11.76 16.28 -10.47
N SER A 32 13.08 16.45 -10.44
CA SER A 32 13.70 17.59 -11.15
C SER A 32 13.56 17.40 -12.66
N LEU A 33 13.46 18.49 -13.42
CA LEU A 33 13.36 18.43 -14.88
C LEU A 33 14.51 17.60 -15.50
N ALA A 34 15.71 17.70 -14.95
CA ALA A 34 16.86 16.90 -15.41
C ALA A 34 16.65 15.40 -15.15
N THR A 35 16.06 15.05 -14.01
CA THR A 35 15.73 13.65 -13.66
C THR A 35 14.63 13.12 -14.56
N THR A 36 13.55 13.88 -14.79
CA THR A 36 12.48 13.53 -15.73
C THR A 36 13.03 13.21 -17.12
N LYS A 37 13.84 14.12 -17.66
CA LYS A 37 14.50 13.90 -18.98
C LYS A 37 15.38 12.66 -18.99
N ARG A 38 16.12 12.38 -17.91
CA ARG A 38 16.95 11.18 -17.81
C ARG A 38 16.11 9.91 -17.76
N ILE A 39 15.01 9.90 -16.98
CA ILE A 39 14.07 8.76 -16.94
C ILE A 39 13.52 8.48 -18.33
N LEU A 40 13.08 9.50 -19.04
CA LEU A 40 12.58 9.37 -20.41
C LEU A 40 13.63 8.75 -21.32
N LYS A 41 14.82 9.32 -21.39
CA LYS A 41 15.89 8.85 -22.30
C LYS A 41 16.42 7.47 -21.91
N ASP A 42 16.79 7.30 -20.64
CA ASP A 42 17.60 6.15 -20.20
C ASP A 42 16.75 4.94 -19.81
N ARG A 43 15.45 5.13 -19.58
CA ARG A 43 14.53 4.05 -19.21
C ARG A 43 13.43 3.88 -20.24
N VAL A 44 12.50 4.83 -20.33
CA VAL A 44 11.31 4.67 -21.19
C VAL A 44 11.71 4.53 -22.65
N GLY A 45 12.59 5.40 -23.18
CA GLY A 45 13.07 5.34 -24.55
C GLY A 45 13.74 3.99 -24.88
N LYS A 46 14.61 3.49 -24.00
CA LYS A 46 15.23 2.15 -24.19
C LYS A 46 14.22 1.00 -24.12
N MET A 47 13.16 1.12 -23.34
CA MET A 47 12.12 0.10 -23.24
C MET A 47 11.24 0.03 -24.49
N ILE A 48 11.06 1.13 -25.19
CA ILE A 48 10.32 1.16 -26.46
C ILE A 48 11.23 0.91 -27.67
N GLY A 49 12.54 0.74 -27.45
CA GLY A 49 13.50 0.48 -28.53
C GLY A 49 13.85 1.70 -29.39
N ASP A 50 13.43 2.89 -28.96
CA ASP A 50 13.70 4.17 -29.62
C ASP A 50 14.06 5.23 -28.57
N THR A 51 14.88 6.19 -28.94
CA THR A 51 15.22 7.34 -28.11
C THR A 51 14.35 8.55 -28.40
N GLU A 52 13.62 8.53 -29.49
CA GLU A 52 12.67 9.57 -29.88
C GLU A 52 11.24 9.11 -29.59
N PHE A 53 10.49 9.94 -28.88
CA PHE A 53 9.08 9.69 -28.59
C PHE A 53 8.21 10.26 -29.71
N PRO A 54 7.14 9.56 -30.08
CA PRO A 54 6.20 10.11 -31.06
C PRO A 54 5.54 11.39 -30.47
N ASP A 55 5.68 12.50 -31.19
CA ASP A 55 5.25 13.83 -30.74
C ASP A 55 3.74 13.95 -30.48
N ASP A 56 2.95 13.08 -31.08
CA ASP A 56 1.49 13.06 -31.02
C ASP A 56 0.90 11.99 -30.08
N HIS A 57 1.74 11.15 -29.46
CA HIS A 57 1.29 10.04 -28.62
C HIS A 57 1.85 10.06 -27.21
N PHE A 58 2.86 10.88 -26.93
CA PHE A 58 3.47 10.90 -25.61
C PHE A 58 3.78 12.32 -25.13
N PHE A 59 3.12 12.71 -24.06
CA PHE A 59 3.20 14.05 -23.50
C PHE A 59 3.72 14.02 -22.08
N VAL A 60 4.72 14.84 -21.76
CA VAL A 60 5.32 14.88 -20.42
C VAL A 60 5.38 16.31 -19.90
N PHE A 61 4.80 16.51 -18.72
CA PHE A 61 4.77 17.79 -18.05
C PHE A 61 5.46 17.70 -16.69
N ASN A 62 6.60 18.36 -16.53
CA ASN A 62 7.24 18.49 -15.21
C ASN A 62 6.66 19.73 -14.50
N MET A 63 5.86 19.48 -13.49
CA MET A 63 5.12 20.52 -12.75
C MET A 63 5.68 20.77 -11.35
N ARG A 64 6.88 20.27 -11.04
CA ARG A 64 7.47 20.37 -9.69
C ARG A 64 7.54 21.81 -9.15
N ARG A 65 7.76 22.79 -10.01
CA ARG A 65 7.91 24.20 -9.62
C ARG A 65 6.60 24.96 -9.50
N ARG A 66 5.46 24.30 -9.76
CA ARG A 66 4.15 24.91 -9.73
C ARG A 66 3.50 24.73 -8.35
N THR A 67 2.62 25.65 -8.00
CA THR A 67 1.74 25.52 -6.84
C THR A 67 0.67 24.45 -7.09
N PRO A 68 0.03 23.88 -6.05
CA PRO A 68 -1.06 22.92 -6.24
C PRO A 68 -2.18 23.44 -7.14
N LYS A 69 -2.55 24.69 -6.98
CA LYS A 69 -3.56 25.35 -7.85
C LYS A 69 -3.11 25.40 -9.31
N GLU A 70 -1.90 25.89 -9.58
CA GLU A 70 -1.37 25.95 -10.95
C GLU A 70 -1.24 24.55 -11.57
N ARG A 71 -0.90 23.52 -10.78
CA ARG A 71 -0.84 22.15 -11.26
C ARG A 71 -2.21 21.64 -11.71
N ARG A 72 -3.27 21.91 -10.94
CA ARG A 72 -4.65 21.55 -11.31
C ARG A 72 -5.08 22.26 -12.60
N GLU A 73 -4.91 23.56 -12.69
CA GLU A 73 -5.24 24.35 -13.88
C GLU A 73 -4.48 23.88 -15.14
N GLN A 74 -3.19 23.56 -14.99
CA GLN A 74 -2.39 23.04 -16.09
C GLN A 74 -2.75 21.61 -16.48
N LEU A 75 -3.15 20.76 -15.52
CA LEU A 75 -3.64 19.42 -15.78
C LEU A 75 -4.92 19.46 -16.63
N GLU A 76 -5.90 20.29 -16.24
CA GLU A 76 -7.14 20.47 -16.99
C GLU A 76 -6.86 20.92 -18.43
N LEU A 77 -6.09 21.99 -18.58
CA LEU A 77 -5.71 22.52 -19.89
C LEU A 77 -4.97 21.48 -20.74
N ALA A 78 -4.07 20.71 -20.13
CA ALA A 78 -3.31 19.69 -20.84
C ALA A 78 -4.21 18.54 -21.32
N ILE A 79 -5.10 18.03 -20.48
CA ILE A 79 -6.02 16.97 -20.88
C ILE A 79 -6.99 17.46 -21.97
N GLU A 80 -7.54 18.67 -21.84
CA GLU A 80 -8.40 19.27 -22.85
C GLU A 80 -7.69 19.43 -24.19
N THR A 81 -6.43 19.88 -24.16
CA THR A 81 -5.65 20.17 -25.37
C THR A 81 -5.18 18.91 -26.09
N TYR A 82 -4.59 17.98 -25.35
CA TYR A 82 -3.90 16.82 -25.93
C TYR A 82 -4.77 15.57 -26.01
N LYS A 83 -5.88 15.52 -25.24
CA LYS A 83 -6.86 14.43 -25.22
C LYS A 83 -6.19 13.05 -25.07
N PRO A 84 -5.45 12.82 -23.97
CA PRO A 84 -4.78 11.54 -23.75
C PRO A 84 -5.80 10.43 -23.46
N ASP A 85 -5.50 9.22 -23.89
CA ASP A 85 -6.23 8.01 -23.49
C ASP A 85 -5.90 7.61 -22.05
N ILE A 86 -4.63 7.86 -21.64
CA ILE A 86 -4.14 7.59 -20.29
C ILE A 86 -3.36 8.79 -19.76
N CYS A 87 -3.73 9.26 -18.58
CA CYS A 87 -2.99 10.27 -17.83
C CYS A 87 -2.42 9.65 -16.55
N ILE A 88 -1.11 9.78 -16.36
CA ILE A 88 -0.40 9.27 -15.15
C ILE A 88 0.05 10.47 -14.33
N ILE A 89 -0.42 10.55 -13.06
CA ILE A 89 -0.06 11.61 -12.11
C ILE A 89 0.92 11.06 -11.08
N ASP A 90 2.14 11.55 -11.07
CA ASP A 90 3.25 11.08 -10.23
C ASP A 90 3.81 12.26 -9.43
N GLY A 91 3.32 12.59 -8.24
CA GLY A 91 2.41 12.03 -7.26
C GLY A 91 1.24 12.98 -6.97
N ILE A 92 0.11 12.40 -6.73
CA ILE A 92 -1.13 13.17 -6.52
C ILE A 92 -1.14 14.01 -5.24
N ALA A 93 -0.39 13.64 -4.23
CA ALA A 93 -0.28 14.40 -2.98
C ALA A 93 0.13 15.86 -3.20
N ASP A 94 0.88 16.13 -4.26
CA ASP A 94 1.34 17.47 -4.62
C ASP A 94 0.29 18.31 -5.36
N MET A 95 -0.87 17.73 -5.68
CA MET A 95 -1.98 18.42 -6.35
C MET A 95 -2.92 19.13 -5.37
N VAL A 96 -2.72 18.94 -4.05
CA VAL A 96 -3.52 19.53 -2.98
C VAL A 96 -2.64 20.33 -2.01
N ASP A 97 -3.23 21.28 -1.33
CA ASP A 97 -2.52 22.09 -0.33
C ASP A 97 -2.34 21.30 0.99
N ASP A 98 -3.35 20.51 1.39
CA ASP A 98 -3.29 19.60 2.54
C ASP A 98 -3.96 18.25 2.23
N ILE A 99 -3.17 17.18 2.24
CA ILE A 99 -3.66 15.81 2.03
C ILE A 99 -4.62 15.30 3.10
N ASN A 100 -4.69 15.96 4.26
CA ASN A 100 -5.60 15.65 5.36
C ASN A 100 -6.87 16.50 5.33
N SER A 101 -6.92 17.54 4.50
CA SER A 101 -8.10 18.36 4.28
C SER A 101 -9.18 17.55 3.54
N GLY A 102 -10.35 17.43 4.16
CA GLY A 102 -11.51 16.79 3.54
C GLY A 102 -11.98 17.54 2.29
N THR A 103 -11.95 18.87 2.32
CA THR A 103 -12.33 19.73 1.19
C THR A 103 -11.37 19.56 0.03
N ASP A 104 -10.06 19.78 0.24
CA ASP A 104 -9.06 19.69 -0.82
C ASP A 104 -9.04 18.30 -1.47
N SER A 105 -9.18 17.26 -0.63
CA SER A 105 -9.24 15.88 -1.10
C SER A 105 -10.49 15.59 -1.91
N THR A 106 -11.64 16.15 -1.52
CA THR A 106 -12.90 16.00 -2.27
C THR A 106 -12.82 16.74 -3.59
N ASP A 107 -12.30 17.96 -3.59
CA ASP A 107 -12.20 18.82 -4.77
C ASP A 107 -11.30 18.20 -5.84
N ILE A 108 -10.11 17.71 -5.46
CA ILE A 108 -9.22 17.04 -6.43
C ILE A 108 -9.84 15.73 -6.94
N MET A 109 -10.48 14.94 -6.11
CA MET A 109 -11.14 13.70 -6.56
C MET A 109 -12.30 14.00 -7.50
N GLN A 110 -13.10 15.02 -7.22
CA GLN A 110 -14.19 15.44 -8.11
C GLN A 110 -13.64 15.91 -9.45
N LEU A 111 -12.59 16.71 -9.45
CA LEU A 111 -11.91 17.18 -10.66
C LEU A 111 -11.45 15.98 -11.51
N LEU A 112 -10.72 15.02 -10.93
CA LEU A 112 -10.20 13.87 -11.68
C LEU A 112 -11.33 12.99 -12.24
N LEU A 113 -12.41 12.80 -11.48
CA LEU A 113 -13.56 12.01 -11.95
C LEU A 113 -14.29 12.69 -13.10
N SER A 114 -14.51 14.02 -13.02
CA SER A 114 -15.12 14.79 -14.11
C SER A 114 -14.26 14.72 -15.38
N MET A 115 -12.96 14.98 -15.25
CA MET A 115 -12.04 14.94 -16.39
C MET A 115 -11.97 13.54 -17.02
N ALA A 116 -11.91 12.47 -16.20
CA ALA A 116 -11.90 11.10 -16.71
C ALA A 116 -13.16 10.81 -17.53
N GLN A 117 -14.32 11.25 -17.07
CA GLN A 117 -15.60 11.05 -17.74
C GLN A 117 -15.76 11.92 -19.00
N GLU A 118 -15.46 13.21 -18.90
CA GLU A 118 -15.67 14.19 -20.00
C GLU A 118 -14.72 13.93 -21.17
N HIS A 119 -13.47 13.59 -20.88
CA HIS A 119 -12.45 13.36 -21.89
C HIS A 119 -12.23 11.87 -22.22
N LYS A 120 -12.96 10.95 -21.58
CA LYS A 120 -12.79 9.50 -21.75
C LYS A 120 -11.35 9.05 -21.50
N CYS A 121 -10.69 9.68 -20.53
CA CYS A 121 -9.30 9.46 -20.19
C CYS A 121 -9.20 8.56 -18.96
N ASN A 122 -8.37 7.52 -19.02
CA ASN A 122 -8.00 6.76 -17.83
C ASN A 122 -6.98 7.56 -17.02
N ILE A 123 -7.30 7.87 -15.76
CA ILE A 123 -6.40 8.59 -14.87
C ILE A 123 -5.82 7.62 -13.86
N THR A 124 -4.50 7.44 -13.89
CA THR A 124 -3.73 6.65 -12.92
C THR A 124 -2.93 7.61 -12.04
N ALA A 125 -3.06 7.50 -10.72
CA ALA A 125 -2.38 8.38 -9.79
C ALA A 125 -1.58 7.60 -8.75
N ASN A 126 -0.35 8.08 -8.45
CA ASN A 126 0.51 7.51 -7.43
C ASN A 126 0.35 8.26 -6.12
N ILE A 127 0.28 7.51 -5.01
CA ILE A 127 0.31 8.04 -3.65
C ILE A 127 1.16 7.15 -2.75
N HIS A 128 1.93 7.75 -1.87
CA HIS A 128 2.73 6.99 -0.91
C HIS A 128 1.87 6.35 0.17
N LEU A 129 2.28 5.16 0.62
CA LEU A 129 1.74 4.51 1.79
C LEU A 129 2.21 5.22 3.08
N ASN A 130 1.44 5.09 4.14
CA ASN A 130 1.95 5.38 5.47
C ASN A 130 3.04 4.37 5.84
N ARG A 131 4.08 4.84 6.56
CA ARG A 131 5.24 4.00 6.93
C ARG A 131 4.89 2.83 7.86
N THR A 132 3.76 2.93 8.53
CA THR A 132 3.26 1.91 9.48
C THR A 132 1.82 1.57 9.14
N GLY A 133 1.51 0.29 9.04
CA GLY A 133 0.15 -0.18 8.82
C GLY A 133 0.02 -1.16 7.65
N ASP A 134 -1.21 -1.42 7.28
CA ASP A 134 -1.61 -2.31 6.20
C ASP A 134 -1.29 -1.68 4.82
N LYS A 135 -1.16 -2.51 3.78
CA LYS A 135 -0.97 -2.12 2.37
C LYS A 135 -2.08 -1.19 1.85
N LEU A 136 -3.25 -1.19 2.47
CA LEU A 136 -4.35 -0.26 2.18
C LEU A 136 -4.31 1.03 3.02
N ASN A 137 -3.29 1.23 3.83
CA ASN A 137 -3.15 2.44 4.64
C ASN A 137 -2.46 3.55 3.83
N LEU A 138 -3.18 4.12 2.89
CA LEU A 138 -2.72 5.22 2.07
C LEU A 138 -2.58 6.51 2.89
N ARG A 139 -1.72 7.40 2.42
CA ARG A 139 -1.38 8.63 3.14
C ARG A 139 -2.52 9.66 3.09
N GLY A 140 -2.95 10.12 4.28
CA GLY A 140 -3.90 11.21 4.44
C GLY A 140 -5.35 10.86 4.12
N TRP A 141 -6.24 11.85 4.27
CA TRP A 141 -7.65 11.71 3.89
C TRP A 141 -7.80 11.51 2.38
N LEU A 142 -6.94 12.14 1.60
CA LEU A 142 -6.87 11.94 0.15
C LEU A 142 -6.71 10.45 -0.22
N GLY A 143 -5.79 9.74 0.44
CA GLY A 143 -5.60 8.31 0.21
C GLY A 143 -6.86 7.48 0.51
N THR A 144 -7.59 7.83 1.56
CA THR A 144 -8.88 7.18 1.89
C THR A 144 -9.91 7.38 0.79
N LEU A 145 -10.06 8.60 0.28
CA LEU A 145 -10.99 8.89 -0.83
C LEU A 145 -10.56 8.22 -2.13
N MET A 146 -9.26 8.18 -2.42
CA MET A 146 -8.75 7.47 -3.59
C MET A 146 -9.14 5.99 -3.56
N LEU A 147 -8.97 5.29 -2.44
CA LEU A 147 -9.42 3.90 -2.28
C LEU A 147 -10.93 3.73 -2.53
N GLN A 148 -11.74 4.67 -2.03
CA GLN A 148 -13.19 4.61 -2.18
C GLN A 148 -13.66 4.89 -3.61
N LYS A 149 -12.92 5.65 -4.40
CA LYS A 149 -13.33 6.10 -5.74
C LYS A 149 -12.64 5.37 -6.88
N SER A 150 -11.47 4.77 -6.63
CA SER A 150 -10.70 4.05 -7.66
C SER A 150 -11.42 2.78 -8.14
N TYR A 151 -11.24 2.46 -9.40
CA TYR A 151 -11.68 1.20 -9.99
C TYR A 151 -10.72 0.06 -9.67
N GLU A 152 -9.43 0.34 -9.71
CA GLU A 152 -8.36 -0.62 -9.42
C GLU A 152 -7.30 0.03 -8.54
N VAL A 153 -6.73 -0.74 -7.64
CA VAL A 153 -5.66 -0.32 -6.73
C VAL A 153 -4.54 -1.33 -6.78
N PHE A 154 -3.34 -0.84 -7.08
CA PHE A 154 -2.12 -1.64 -7.10
C PHE A 154 -1.16 -1.18 -6.01
N ASN A 155 -0.53 -2.12 -5.34
CA ASN A 155 0.60 -1.88 -4.45
C ASN A 155 1.90 -2.18 -5.18
N CYS A 156 2.84 -1.24 -5.10
CA CYS A 156 4.18 -1.42 -5.64
C CYS A 156 5.18 -1.35 -4.48
N GLU A 157 5.84 -2.46 -4.20
CA GLU A 157 6.77 -2.52 -3.08
C GLU A 157 8.10 -3.19 -3.44
N ARG A 158 9.15 -2.83 -2.71
CA ARG A 158 10.43 -3.53 -2.76
C ARG A 158 10.39 -4.66 -1.73
N LEU A 159 10.69 -5.87 -2.15
CA LEU A 159 10.71 -7.03 -1.28
C LEU A 159 11.94 -7.06 -0.35
N ALA A 160 11.90 -7.94 0.65
CA ALA A 160 12.92 -8.05 1.69
C ALA A 160 14.33 -8.40 1.17
N ASP A 161 14.46 -8.98 -0.02
CA ASP A 161 15.75 -9.22 -0.68
C ASP A 161 16.43 -7.94 -1.19
N ASN A 162 15.76 -6.79 -1.07
CA ASN A 162 16.20 -5.48 -1.55
C ASN A 162 16.54 -5.40 -3.05
N LYS A 163 16.20 -6.39 -3.84
CA LYS A 163 16.48 -6.49 -5.27
C LYS A 163 15.22 -6.68 -6.11
N THR A 164 14.23 -7.36 -5.57
CA THR A 164 12.97 -7.67 -6.25
C THR A 164 11.90 -6.68 -5.87
N PHE A 165 11.13 -6.26 -6.86
CA PHE A 165 9.95 -5.43 -6.70
C PHE A 165 8.72 -6.27 -7.04
N ALA A 166 7.66 -6.08 -6.29
CA ALA A 166 6.35 -6.68 -6.53
C ALA A 166 5.33 -5.62 -6.93
N VAL A 167 4.46 -5.96 -7.85
CA VAL A 167 3.24 -5.21 -8.17
C VAL A 167 2.07 -6.15 -7.92
N GLU A 168 1.24 -5.80 -6.97
CA GLU A 168 0.11 -6.60 -6.49
C GLU A 168 -1.18 -5.82 -6.70
N MET A 169 -2.19 -6.43 -7.32
CA MET A 169 -3.52 -5.85 -7.40
C MET A 169 -4.25 -6.09 -6.08
N LEU A 170 -4.42 -5.03 -5.29
CA LEU A 170 -5.10 -5.12 -3.99
C LEU A 170 -6.61 -5.12 -4.11
N PHE A 171 -7.14 -4.45 -5.14
CA PHE A 171 -8.55 -4.25 -5.32
C PHE A 171 -8.89 -3.98 -6.79
N SER A 172 -10.01 -4.54 -7.26
CA SER A 172 -10.65 -4.21 -8.53
C SER A 172 -12.17 -4.26 -8.39
N ARG A 173 -12.86 -3.30 -9.01
CA ARG A 173 -14.32 -3.30 -9.13
C ARG A 173 -14.80 -4.09 -10.33
N LEU A 174 -13.94 -4.34 -11.31
CA LEU A 174 -14.30 -4.84 -12.62
C LEU A 174 -13.99 -6.33 -12.80
N ARG A 175 -12.99 -6.85 -12.10
CA ARG A 175 -12.48 -8.21 -12.31
C ARG A 175 -11.87 -8.81 -11.04
N GLN A 176 -11.64 -10.09 -11.06
CA GLN A 176 -10.83 -10.75 -10.05
C GLN A 176 -9.39 -10.20 -10.08
N PRO A 177 -8.72 -10.10 -8.93
CA PRO A 177 -7.31 -9.72 -8.89
C PRO A 177 -6.48 -10.59 -9.84
N CYS A 178 -5.59 -9.96 -10.61
CA CYS A 178 -4.63 -10.66 -11.43
C CYS A 178 -3.47 -11.22 -10.59
N GLU A 179 -2.68 -12.11 -11.19
CA GLU A 179 -1.46 -12.61 -10.56
C GLU A 179 -0.48 -11.46 -10.29
N ASP A 180 0.24 -11.56 -9.17
CA ASP A 180 1.29 -10.61 -8.82
C ASP A 180 2.40 -10.63 -9.87
N MET A 181 2.90 -9.45 -10.19
CA MET A 181 4.05 -9.31 -11.07
C MET A 181 5.30 -9.01 -10.25
N TYR A 182 6.39 -9.69 -10.60
CA TYR A 182 7.71 -9.47 -9.99
C TYR A 182 8.70 -8.99 -11.03
N TYR A 183 9.52 -7.99 -10.66
CA TYR A 183 10.57 -7.48 -11.53
C TYR A 183 11.82 -7.09 -10.74
N ARG A 184 12.95 -7.05 -11.45
CA ARG A 184 14.22 -6.52 -10.96
C ARG A 184 14.73 -5.45 -11.90
N ILE A 185 15.69 -4.66 -11.42
CA ILE A 185 16.38 -3.65 -12.21
C ILE A 185 17.78 -4.20 -12.56
N ASN A 186 18.11 -4.19 -13.83
CA ASN A 186 19.43 -4.62 -14.33
C ASN A 186 20.49 -3.52 -14.12
N GLU A 187 21.74 -3.81 -14.50
CA GLU A 187 22.85 -2.86 -14.38
C GLU A 187 22.68 -1.60 -15.22
N GLN A 188 21.90 -1.67 -16.30
CA GLN A 188 21.55 -0.52 -17.14
C GLN A 188 20.41 0.32 -16.57
N GLY A 189 19.84 -0.06 -15.41
CA GLY A 189 18.72 0.62 -14.79
C GLY A 189 17.36 0.29 -15.39
N LEU A 190 17.27 -0.78 -16.23
CA LEU A 190 16.03 -1.20 -16.85
C LEU A 190 15.36 -2.32 -16.06
N PRO A 191 14.04 -2.27 -15.90
CA PRO A 191 13.30 -3.36 -15.26
C PRO A 191 13.21 -4.57 -16.17
N TYR A 192 13.26 -5.77 -15.59
CA TYR A 192 12.98 -7.03 -16.27
C TYR A 192 12.14 -7.94 -15.37
N THR A 193 11.27 -8.74 -15.97
CA THR A 193 10.38 -9.65 -15.23
C THR A 193 11.19 -10.76 -14.57
N THR A 194 10.75 -11.18 -13.39
CA THR A 194 11.33 -12.31 -12.65
C THR A 194 10.21 -13.10 -11.97
N LYS A 195 10.55 -14.28 -11.47
CA LYS A 195 9.63 -15.05 -10.62
C LYS A 195 9.64 -14.53 -9.21
N LYS A 196 8.59 -14.84 -8.44
CA LYS A 196 8.58 -14.63 -7.00
C LYS A 196 9.83 -15.30 -6.41
N PRO A 197 10.59 -14.61 -5.55
CA PRO A 197 11.75 -15.22 -4.89
C PRO A 197 11.31 -16.40 -4.03
N ASP A 198 11.97 -17.56 -4.19
CA ASP A 198 11.68 -18.78 -3.44
C ASP A 198 11.98 -18.65 -1.94
N THR A 199 12.70 -17.62 -1.55
CA THR A 199 13.12 -17.33 -0.18
C THR A 199 12.57 -16.01 0.30
N LEU A 200 11.31 -15.96 0.63
CA LEU A 200 10.88 -15.20 1.80
C LEU A 200 11.09 -16.10 3.05
N GLN A 201 12.25 -16.70 3.19
CA GLN A 201 12.76 -17.01 4.50
C GLN A 201 13.04 -15.67 5.17
N TYR A 202 12.24 -15.36 6.12
CA TYR A 202 12.34 -14.24 7.03
C TYR A 202 13.73 -14.27 7.69
N ASN A 203 14.74 -13.76 7.02
CA ASN A 203 16.01 -13.47 7.63
C ASN A 203 15.86 -12.19 8.46
N SER A 204 15.37 -12.35 9.68
CA SER A 204 15.53 -11.37 10.75
C SER A 204 17.00 -11.22 11.11
N LYS A 205 17.80 -10.58 10.25
CA LYS A 205 19.15 -10.12 10.58
C LYS A 205 19.32 -8.73 10.02
N SER A 206 19.03 -7.75 10.85
CA SER A 206 19.89 -6.61 11.19
C SER A 206 19.07 -5.42 11.69
N SER A 207 19.12 -5.24 12.95
CA SER A 207 19.70 -4.00 13.52
C SER A 207 19.95 -4.28 14.98
N LYS A 208 21.24 -4.43 15.30
CA LYS A 208 21.69 -4.31 16.67
C LYS A 208 21.43 -2.87 17.10
N ASP A 209 20.29 -2.65 17.71
CA ASP A 209 20.12 -1.60 18.69
C ASP A 209 19.62 -2.26 19.97
N SER A 210 20.51 -2.20 20.95
CA SER A 210 20.38 -2.70 22.29
C SER A 210 19.20 -2.06 23.02
N ARG A 211 18.04 -2.66 22.90
CA ARG A 211 16.99 -2.62 23.91
C ARG A 211 16.48 -4.04 24.06
N SER A 212 16.47 -4.55 25.28
CA SER A 212 16.04 -5.90 25.63
C SER A 212 14.73 -6.20 24.89
N SER A 213 14.84 -6.87 23.75
CA SER A 213 13.71 -7.45 23.05
C SER A 213 13.10 -8.46 24.00
N ASN A 214 11.86 -8.25 24.35
CA ASN A 214 11.13 -9.15 25.20
C ASN A 214 11.12 -10.50 24.47
N THR A 215 11.91 -11.47 24.93
CA THR A 215 12.07 -12.81 24.34
C THR A 215 10.71 -13.47 24.06
N PHE A 216 9.74 -13.13 24.88
CA PHE A 216 8.36 -13.56 24.76
C PHE A 216 7.68 -13.11 23.45
N ASN A 217 7.88 -11.85 23.06
CA ASN A 217 7.29 -11.32 21.81
C ASN A 217 7.92 -11.96 20.57
N GLN A 218 9.22 -12.24 20.63
CA GLN A 218 9.92 -12.88 19.53
C GLN A 218 9.45 -14.34 19.36
N GLU A 219 9.37 -15.09 20.46
CA GLU A 219 8.87 -16.47 20.48
C GLU A 219 7.43 -16.57 19.93
N PHE A 220 6.57 -15.62 20.31
CA PHE A 220 5.20 -15.55 19.82
C PHE A 220 5.11 -15.32 18.32
N VAL A 221 5.94 -14.40 17.77
CA VAL A 221 5.97 -14.10 16.34
C VAL A 221 6.58 -15.22 15.53
N ASP A 222 7.66 -15.84 16.04
CA ASP A 222 8.36 -16.90 15.32
C ASP A 222 7.51 -18.18 15.24
N GLN A 223 6.65 -18.42 16.22
CA GLN A 223 5.78 -19.59 16.23
C GLN A 223 4.54 -19.43 15.34
N ASN A 224 3.94 -18.23 15.29
CA ASN A 224 2.72 -18.05 14.50
C ASN A 224 2.33 -16.59 14.21
N PRO A 225 2.89 -15.96 13.20
CA PRO A 225 2.61 -14.54 12.89
C PRO A 225 1.18 -14.28 12.41
N VAL A 226 0.47 -15.30 11.91
CA VAL A 226 -0.87 -15.15 11.32
C VAL A 226 -1.95 -15.71 12.24
N ASN A 227 -1.64 -16.76 13.00
CA ASN A 227 -2.58 -17.46 13.85
C ASN A 227 -1.92 -17.77 15.20
N PRO A 228 -1.96 -16.82 16.14
CA PRO A 228 -1.30 -16.98 17.43
C PRO A 228 -1.79 -18.22 18.16
N GLU A 229 -0.90 -18.92 18.82
CA GLU A 229 -1.25 -20.01 19.72
C GLU A 229 -1.98 -19.44 20.94
N LEU A 230 -3.29 -19.32 20.83
CA LEU A 230 -4.14 -18.65 21.79
C LEU A 230 -4.05 -19.23 23.21
N PRO A 231 -4.00 -20.58 23.42
CA PRO A 231 -3.83 -21.13 24.75
C PRO A 231 -2.55 -20.67 25.43
N TRP A 232 -1.45 -20.64 24.69
CA TRP A 232 -0.16 -20.17 25.18
C TRP A 232 -0.17 -18.67 25.53
N LEU A 233 -0.67 -17.83 24.61
CA LEU A 233 -0.79 -16.39 24.82
C LEU A 233 -1.60 -16.08 26.08
N PHE A 234 -2.77 -16.68 26.23
CA PHE A 234 -3.65 -16.38 27.35
C PHE A 234 -3.13 -16.96 28.67
N ARG A 235 -2.48 -18.13 28.68
CA ARG A 235 -1.75 -18.59 29.87
C ARG A 235 -0.73 -17.59 30.34
N LYS A 236 0.10 -17.08 29.44
CA LYS A 236 1.12 -16.05 29.76
C LYS A 236 0.51 -14.74 30.25
N LEU A 237 -0.60 -14.30 29.68
CA LEU A 237 -1.34 -13.14 30.16
C LEU A 237 -1.82 -13.28 31.61
N PHE A 238 -2.27 -14.45 32.00
CA PHE A 238 -2.74 -14.73 33.35
C PHE A 238 -1.61 -15.08 34.33
N GLU A 239 -0.46 -15.57 33.88
CA GLU A 239 0.73 -15.86 34.68
C GLU A 239 1.55 -14.62 35.02
N ALA A 240 1.66 -13.65 34.12
CA ALA A 240 2.56 -12.51 34.22
C ALA A 240 2.12 -11.46 35.25
N GLY A 241 2.32 -11.77 36.54
CA GLY A 241 2.25 -10.80 37.62
C GLY A 241 0.87 -10.58 38.25
N PHE A 242 -0.06 -11.42 37.98
CA PHE A 242 -1.38 -11.39 38.61
C PHE A 242 -1.56 -12.52 39.57
N GLY A 243 -0.88 -12.63 40.63
CA GLY A 243 -1.11 -13.65 41.63
C GLY A 243 -2.46 -14.38 41.42
N SER A 244 -2.71 -15.55 41.74
CA SER A 244 -3.90 -16.42 41.58
C SER A 244 -5.27 -15.77 41.14
N ALA A 245 -5.27 -14.66 40.44
CA ALA A 245 -6.47 -13.97 39.99
C ALA A 245 -7.02 -14.67 38.74
N SER A 246 -8.07 -15.42 38.98
CA SER A 246 -8.87 -16.07 37.94
C SER A 246 -9.58 -15.12 36.97
N PHE A 247 -9.42 -13.81 37.16
CA PHE A 247 -10.13 -12.76 36.40
C PHE A 247 -9.19 -11.65 35.92
N LEU A 248 -9.27 -11.30 34.63
CA LEU A 248 -8.58 -10.18 34.00
C LEU A 248 -9.61 -9.23 33.38
N GLY A 249 -9.60 -7.98 33.79
CA GLY A 249 -10.52 -6.95 33.25
C GLY A 249 -10.21 -6.65 31.75
N SER A 250 -11.23 -6.28 31.00
CA SER A 250 -11.11 -6.08 29.55
C SER A 250 -10.06 -5.03 29.17
N GLU A 251 -9.98 -3.91 29.88
CA GLU A 251 -8.99 -2.86 29.63
C GLU A 251 -7.56 -3.32 29.89
N GLU A 252 -7.36 -4.04 30.97
CA GLU A 252 -6.05 -4.58 31.32
C GLU A 252 -5.64 -5.71 30.38
N MET A 253 -6.57 -6.53 29.93
CA MET A 253 -6.35 -7.57 28.94
C MET A 253 -5.99 -6.96 27.59
N GLU A 254 -6.69 -5.90 27.15
CA GLU A 254 -6.37 -5.13 25.95
C GLU A 254 -4.93 -4.59 26.01
N ARG A 255 -4.60 -3.87 27.08
CA ARG A 255 -3.27 -3.30 27.29
C ARG A 255 -2.17 -4.36 27.20
N ARG A 256 -2.33 -5.49 27.86
CA ARG A 256 -1.33 -6.55 27.92
C ARG A 256 -1.19 -7.34 26.64
N ILE A 257 -2.28 -7.63 25.95
CA ILE A 257 -2.22 -8.26 24.63
C ILE A 257 -1.45 -7.34 23.66
N MET A 258 -1.69 -6.03 23.74
CA MET A 258 -0.98 -5.06 22.89
C MET A 258 0.50 -4.91 23.31
N GLU A 259 0.85 -5.08 24.56
CA GLU A 259 2.23 -5.06 25.05
C GLU A 259 3.01 -6.34 24.70
N LEU A 260 2.38 -7.50 24.87
CA LEU A 260 3.00 -8.81 24.70
C LEU A 260 2.98 -9.32 23.28
N SER A 261 2.12 -8.79 22.44
CA SER A 261 2.01 -9.17 21.03
C SER A 261 2.32 -7.98 20.14
N PHE A 262 2.65 -8.25 18.88
CA PHE A 262 2.79 -7.21 17.86
C PHE A 262 1.44 -6.61 17.41
N ILE A 263 0.38 -6.92 18.14
CA ILE A 263 -0.98 -6.45 17.89
C ILE A 263 -1.09 -5.01 18.36
N LYS A 264 -0.91 -4.07 17.44
CA LYS A 264 -1.04 -2.63 17.71
C LYS A 264 -2.40 -2.06 17.35
N GLN A 265 -3.28 -2.86 16.75
CA GLN A 265 -4.60 -2.40 16.31
C GLN A 265 -5.70 -2.99 17.19
N LYS A 266 -6.55 -2.11 17.71
CA LYS A 266 -7.67 -2.47 18.58
C LYS A 266 -8.64 -3.48 17.94
N GLN A 267 -8.84 -3.42 16.64
CA GLN A 267 -9.68 -4.38 15.90
C GLN A 267 -9.13 -5.81 15.97
N TYR A 268 -7.80 -5.96 15.94
CA TYR A 268 -7.17 -7.27 16.04
C TYR A 268 -7.29 -7.86 17.43
N TYR A 269 -7.17 -7.02 18.47
CA TYR A 269 -7.46 -7.41 19.85
C TYR A 269 -8.85 -8.08 19.99
N TYR A 270 -9.89 -7.43 19.47
CA TYR A 270 -11.24 -7.99 19.53
C TYR A 270 -11.36 -9.35 18.81
N ARG A 271 -10.67 -9.52 17.68
CA ARG A 271 -10.63 -10.79 16.95
C ARG A 271 -9.93 -11.89 17.73
N VAL A 272 -8.78 -11.59 18.34
CA VAL A 272 -8.02 -12.54 19.17
C VAL A 272 -8.84 -12.99 20.39
N VAL A 273 -9.50 -12.05 21.07
CA VAL A 273 -10.35 -12.35 22.22
C VAL A 273 -11.57 -13.18 21.82
N ALA A 274 -12.21 -12.84 20.70
CA ALA A 274 -13.37 -13.58 20.19
C ALA A 274 -13.00 -15.03 19.80
N GLU A 275 -11.85 -15.21 19.16
CA GLU A 275 -11.37 -16.54 18.77
C GLU A 275 -10.95 -17.37 19.99
N ALA A 276 -10.31 -16.75 20.99
CA ALA A 276 -9.98 -17.43 22.25
C ALA A 276 -11.23 -17.88 23.03
N GLU A 277 -12.28 -17.08 23.02
CA GLU A 277 -13.57 -17.45 23.60
C GLU A 277 -14.23 -18.62 22.84
N LYS A 278 -14.22 -18.56 21.52
CA LYS A 278 -14.75 -19.61 20.63
C LYS A 278 -14.01 -20.94 20.80
N GLN A 279 -12.69 -20.89 20.98
CA GLN A 279 -11.86 -22.07 21.25
C GLN A 279 -11.91 -22.57 22.72
N GLY A 280 -12.68 -21.89 23.58
CA GLY A 280 -12.81 -22.27 24.97
C GLY A 280 -11.57 -22.00 25.82
N VAL A 281 -10.63 -21.20 25.34
CA VAL A 281 -9.41 -20.81 26.09
C VAL A 281 -9.73 -19.86 27.23
N ILE A 282 -10.67 -18.95 26.98
CA ILE A 282 -11.17 -17.99 27.95
C ILE A 282 -12.70 -18.00 27.97
N LYS A 283 -13.26 -17.55 29.09
CA LYS A 283 -14.70 -17.26 29.23
C LYS A 283 -14.89 -15.81 29.66
N LYS A 284 -15.68 -15.07 28.90
CA LYS A 284 -16.08 -13.71 29.30
C LYS A 284 -17.00 -13.76 30.49
N VAL A 285 -16.73 -12.91 31.45
CA VAL A 285 -17.51 -12.81 32.70
C VAL A 285 -17.72 -11.35 33.09
N MET A 286 -18.82 -11.09 33.77
CA MET A 286 -19.11 -9.81 34.39
C MET A 286 -19.13 -10.00 35.92
N THR A 287 -18.34 -9.19 36.62
CA THR A 287 -18.32 -9.21 38.07
C THR A 287 -19.60 -8.60 38.64
N LYS A 288 -19.90 -8.91 39.92
CA LYS A 288 -21.05 -8.32 40.63
C LYS A 288 -21.04 -6.79 40.62
N ASN A 289 -19.90 -6.16 40.47
CA ASN A 289 -19.73 -4.70 40.37
C ASN A 289 -19.79 -4.17 38.94
N GLY A 290 -20.26 -4.95 37.95
CA GLY A 290 -20.42 -4.53 36.57
C GLY A 290 -19.13 -4.47 35.73
N ARG A 291 -17.98 -4.92 36.26
CA ARG A 291 -16.74 -4.97 35.47
C ARG A 291 -16.77 -6.17 34.52
N VAL A 292 -16.50 -5.89 33.24
CA VAL A 292 -16.39 -6.91 32.19
C VAL A 292 -14.94 -7.34 32.06
N GLY A 293 -14.71 -8.62 31.91
CA GLY A 293 -13.38 -9.20 31.74
C GLY A 293 -13.48 -10.66 31.31
N ALA A 294 -12.39 -11.39 31.46
CA ALA A 294 -12.32 -12.81 31.15
C ALA A 294 -11.64 -13.62 32.27
N ILE A 295 -11.96 -14.89 32.30
CA ILE A 295 -11.27 -15.92 33.12
C ILE A 295 -10.64 -16.93 32.16
N LEU A 296 -9.48 -17.48 32.53
CA LEU A 296 -8.85 -18.57 31.80
C LEU A 296 -9.65 -19.87 32.05
N CYS A 297 -10.00 -20.57 30.98
CA CYS A 297 -10.56 -21.90 31.11
C CYS A 297 -9.38 -22.87 31.30
N THR A 298 -9.27 -23.45 32.47
CA THR A 298 -8.35 -24.58 32.68
C THR A 298 -8.92 -25.78 31.93
N ALA A 299 -8.13 -26.34 31.01
CA ALA A 299 -8.45 -27.67 30.51
C ALA A 299 -8.35 -28.64 31.71
N ASP A 300 -9.44 -29.31 32.05
CA ASP A 300 -9.46 -30.43 32.95
C ASP A 300 -8.59 -31.58 32.40
#